data_7edc6897ff83e56c45bb5b62d2e28d39
#
_entry.id   7edc6897ff83e56c45bb5b62d2e28d39
#
_cell.length_a   1.000
_cell.length_b   1.000
_cell.length_c   1.000
_cell.angle_alpha   90.00
_cell.angle_beta   90.00
_cell.angle_gamma   90.00
#
_symmetry.space_group_name_H-M   'P 1'
#
loop_
_entity.id
_entity.type
_entity.pdbx_description
1 polymer ?
#
loop_
_entity_poly.entity_id
_entity_poly.type
_entity_poly.pdbx_seq_one_letter_code
_entity_poly.pdbx_strand_id
1 'polypeptide(L)'
;MYGLKYMMIEFDNADVDEPFRVYLELDENGTTLFRKVESYRAGLQEVYRNLNMPVNVYELAGEDGEVLNITASQFENIWSMAHEMSGGIMGTSEFFF
;
A
#
# COMPACT_ATOMS: atom_id res chain seq x y z
N MET A 1 1.78 -24.59 4.17
CA MET A 1 2.30 -23.34 4.40
C MET A 1 1.64 -22.25 3.63
N TYR A 2 1.59 -21.17 4.17
CA TYR A 2 0.90 -20.21 3.60
C TYR A 2 1.77 -19.20 3.14
N GLY A 3 1.85 -18.92 1.93
CA GLY A 3 2.58 -17.83 1.39
C GLY A 3 1.78 -16.57 1.48
N LEU A 4 2.46 -15.46 1.44
CA LEU A 4 1.81 -14.18 1.23
C LEU A 4 2.15 -13.71 -0.18
N LYS A 5 1.31 -12.86 -0.73
CA LYS A 5 1.52 -12.32 -2.05
C LYS A 5 1.65 -10.82 -1.91
N TYR A 6 2.61 -10.25 -2.65
CA TYR A 6 2.84 -8.80 -2.56
C TYR A 6 2.71 -8.21 -3.96
N MET A 7 1.96 -7.13 -4.06
CA MET A 7 1.70 -6.49 -5.34
C MET A 7 1.77 -4.98 -5.19
N MET A 8 2.00 -4.31 -6.29
CA MET A 8 1.96 -2.85 -6.34
C MET A 8 1.09 -2.45 -7.51
N ILE A 9 0.28 -1.42 -7.33
CA ILE A 9 -0.47 -0.83 -8.42
C ILE A 9 0.13 0.55 -8.67
N GLU A 10 0.45 0.84 -9.92
CA GLU A 10 0.99 2.13 -10.30
C GLU A 10 -0.02 2.86 -11.16
N PHE A 11 -0.31 4.12 -10.79
CA PHE A 11 -1.28 4.96 -11.49
C PHE A 11 -0.54 6.15 -12.07
N ASP A 12 -0.25 6.10 -13.37
CA ASP A 12 0.54 7.16 -14.01
C ASP A 12 -0.18 8.50 -14.06
N ASN A 13 -1.51 8.47 -14.08
CA ASN A 13 -2.30 9.69 -14.22
C ASN A 13 -2.93 10.16 -12.91
N ALA A 14 -2.40 9.72 -11.77
CA ALA A 14 -2.96 10.11 -10.48
C ALA A 14 -2.80 11.61 -10.23
N ASP A 15 -3.85 12.22 -9.69
CA ASP A 15 -3.80 13.61 -9.24
C ASP A 15 -3.04 13.71 -7.92
N VAL A 16 -2.75 14.93 -7.48
CA VAL A 16 -1.94 15.11 -6.27
C VAL A 16 -2.64 14.59 -5.02
N ASP A 17 -3.95 14.54 -5.01
CA ASP A 17 -4.70 14.06 -3.86
C ASP A 17 -5.08 12.58 -3.99
N GLU A 18 -4.54 11.90 -4.99
CA GLU A 18 -4.76 10.46 -5.20
C GLU A 18 -3.43 9.75 -5.10
N PRO A 19 -3.41 8.51 -4.57
CA PRO A 19 -2.14 7.79 -4.53
C PRO A 19 -1.70 7.42 -5.94
N PHE A 20 -0.41 7.60 -6.22
CA PHE A 20 0.14 7.18 -7.51
C PHE A 20 0.74 5.78 -7.43
N ARG A 21 0.97 5.27 -6.23
CA ARG A 21 1.36 3.88 -6.03
C ARG A 21 0.68 3.33 -4.80
N VAL A 22 0.21 2.09 -4.91
CA VAL A 22 -0.43 1.40 -3.79
C VAL A 22 0.27 0.05 -3.63
N TYR A 23 0.86 -0.20 -2.47
CA TYR A 23 1.58 -1.42 -2.17
C TYR A 23 0.70 -2.31 -1.31
N LEU A 24 0.57 -3.58 -1.67
CA LEU A 24 -0.42 -4.48 -1.06
C LEU A 24 0.22 -5.75 -0.54
N GLU A 25 -0.14 -6.12 0.68
CA GLU A 25 0.18 -7.43 1.22
C GLU A 25 -1.10 -8.26 1.25
N LEU A 26 -1.08 -9.39 0.59
CA LEU A 26 -2.27 -10.20 0.35
C LEU A 26 -2.04 -11.63 0.78
N ASP A 27 -3.13 -12.40 0.90
CA ASP A 27 -3.01 -13.84 1.09
C ASP A 27 -2.45 -14.45 -0.21
N GLU A 28 -2.15 -15.74 -0.18
CA GLU A 28 -1.49 -16.38 -1.31
C GLU A 28 -2.35 -16.40 -2.56
N ASN A 29 -3.66 -16.28 -2.43
CA ASN A 29 -4.56 -16.23 -3.58
C ASN A 29 -4.78 -14.81 -4.10
N GLY A 30 -4.34 -13.81 -3.35
CA GLY A 30 -4.51 -12.42 -3.76
C GLY A 30 -5.92 -11.90 -3.59
N THR A 31 -6.70 -12.53 -2.71
CA THR A 31 -8.12 -12.17 -2.53
C THR A 31 -8.42 -11.52 -1.19
N THR A 32 -7.47 -11.54 -0.25
CA THR A 32 -7.63 -10.91 1.05
C THR A 32 -6.47 -9.95 1.28
N LEU A 33 -6.78 -8.72 1.60
CA LEU A 33 -5.79 -7.67 1.83
C LEU A 33 -5.52 -7.53 3.31
N PHE A 34 -4.24 -7.56 3.70
CA PHE A 34 -3.83 -7.47 5.10
C PHE A 34 -3.22 -6.11 5.45
N ARG A 35 -2.31 -5.63 4.62
CA ARG A 35 -1.65 -4.34 4.82
C ARG A 35 -1.55 -3.60 3.51
N LYS A 36 -1.53 -2.28 3.59
CA LYS A 36 -1.47 -1.45 2.39
C LYS A 36 -0.69 -0.18 2.69
N VAL A 37 0.08 0.27 1.72
CA VAL A 37 0.73 1.58 1.78
C VAL A 37 0.31 2.36 0.55
N GLU A 38 -0.19 3.57 0.75
CA GLU A 38 -0.54 4.46 -0.35
C GLU A 38 0.47 5.59 -0.41
N SER A 39 1.11 5.76 -1.55
CA SER A 39 2.12 6.80 -1.76
C SER A 39 1.58 7.86 -2.68
N TYR A 40 1.81 9.11 -2.32
CA TYR A 40 1.31 10.29 -3.05
C TYR A 40 2.46 11.07 -3.63
N ARG A 41 2.20 11.75 -4.75
CA ARG A 41 3.27 12.49 -5.45
C ARG A 41 3.85 13.61 -4.61
N ALA A 42 3.10 14.13 -3.67
CA ALA A 42 3.58 15.16 -2.77
C ALA A 42 4.53 14.64 -1.69
N GLY A 43 4.80 13.33 -1.69
CA GLY A 43 5.69 12.72 -0.71
C GLY A 43 5.00 12.16 0.50
N LEU A 44 3.70 12.36 0.61
CA LEU A 44 2.92 11.80 1.70
C LEU A 44 2.75 10.30 1.50
N GLN A 45 2.79 9.56 2.60
CA GLN A 45 2.50 8.13 2.56
C GLN A 45 1.55 7.78 3.68
N GLU A 46 0.59 6.92 3.38
CA GLU A 46 -0.39 6.46 4.36
C GLU A 46 -0.29 4.95 4.49
N VAL A 47 -0.26 4.47 5.73
CA VAL A 47 -0.13 3.05 6.02
C VAL A 47 -1.42 2.54 6.65
N TYR A 48 -1.81 1.34 6.25
CA TYR A 48 -3.00 0.67 6.75
C TYR A 48 -2.63 -0.74 7.17
N ARG A 49 -3.02 -1.14 8.36
CA ARG A 49 -2.71 -2.48 8.88
C ARG A 49 -3.96 -3.13 9.44
N ASN A 50 -3.87 -4.42 9.65
CA ASN A 50 -4.96 -5.21 10.26
C ASN A 50 -6.25 -5.12 9.45
N LEU A 51 -6.13 -5.05 8.14
CA LEU A 51 -7.30 -4.85 7.30
C LEU A 51 -8.15 -6.10 7.17
N ASN A 52 -7.54 -7.22 6.81
CA ASN A 52 -8.21 -8.51 6.68
C ASN A 52 -9.52 -8.38 5.91
N MET A 53 -9.46 -7.79 4.73
CA MET A 53 -10.66 -7.50 3.96
C MET A 53 -10.56 -8.07 2.56
N PRO A 54 -11.70 -8.46 1.97
CA PRO A 54 -11.68 -8.97 0.60
C PRO A 54 -11.27 -7.86 -0.37
N VAL A 55 -10.56 -8.26 -1.43
CA VAL A 55 -10.11 -7.31 -2.44
C VAL A 55 -10.04 -8.00 -3.79
N ASN A 56 -10.28 -7.24 -4.84
CA ASN A 56 -9.97 -7.65 -6.19
C ASN A 56 -8.97 -6.63 -6.71
N VAL A 57 -7.71 -7.04 -6.83
CA VAL A 57 -6.62 -6.12 -7.13
C VAL A 57 -6.81 -5.47 -8.50
N TYR A 58 -7.32 -6.24 -9.47
CA TYR A 58 -7.49 -5.72 -10.82
C TYR A 58 -8.64 -4.74 -10.92
N GLU A 59 -9.69 -4.94 -10.12
CA GLU A 59 -10.74 -3.94 -10.01
C GLU A 59 -10.24 -2.67 -9.36
N LEU A 60 -9.41 -2.84 -8.33
CA LEU A 60 -8.82 -1.70 -7.65
C LEU A 60 -7.95 -0.89 -8.59
N ALA A 61 -7.21 -1.56 -9.45
CA ALA A 61 -6.34 -0.89 -10.43
C ALA A 61 -7.16 -0.15 -11.50
N GLY A 62 -8.27 -0.73 -11.89
CA GLY A 62 -9.10 -0.14 -12.93
C GLY A 62 -8.38 -0.12 -14.27
N GLU A 63 -8.76 0.81 -15.13
CA GLU A 63 -8.16 0.92 -16.45
C GLU A 63 -6.83 1.64 -16.42
N ASP A 64 -6.65 2.53 -15.44
CA ASP A 64 -5.46 3.37 -15.40
C ASP A 64 -4.32 2.79 -14.60
N GLY A 65 -4.59 1.80 -13.76
CA GLY A 65 -3.58 1.24 -12.89
C GLY A 65 -2.87 0.05 -13.51
N GLU A 66 -1.58 -0.05 -13.29
CA GLU A 66 -0.80 -1.20 -13.72
C GLU A 66 -0.45 -2.03 -12.49
N VAL A 67 -0.75 -3.33 -12.57
CA VAL A 67 -0.52 -4.25 -11.45
C VAL A 67 0.80 -4.96 -11.66
N LEU A 68 1.67 -4.89 -10.65
CA LEU A 68 2.99 -5.48 -10.71
C LEU A 68 3.20 -6.35 -9.48
N ASN A 69 3.92 -7.46 -9.66
CA ASN A 69 4.32 -8.28 -8.53
C ASN A 69 5.57 -7.68 -7.91
N ILE A 70 5.62 -7.67 -6.60
CA ILE A 70 6.82 -7.23 -5.89
C ILE A 70 7.21 -8.32 -4.89
N THR A 71 8.40 -8.21 -4.32
CA THR A 71 8.86 -9.18 -3.34
C THR A 71 8.45 -8.75 -1.94
N ALA A 72 8.46 -9.71 -1.01
CA ALA A 72 8.23 -9.42 0.40
C ALA A 72 9.22 -8.37 0.89
N SER A 73 10.47 -8.50 0.48
CA SER A 73 11.52 -7.56 0.89
C SER A 73 11.22 -6.15 0.42
N GLN A 74 10.77 -6.01 -0.82
CA GLN A 74 10.40 -4.71 -1.36
C GLN A 74 9.24 -4.10 -0.57
N PHE A 75 8.24 -4.90 -0.26
CA PHE A 75 7.10 -4.41 0.51
C PHE A 75 7.55 -3.97 1.91
N GLU A 76 8.36 -4.78 2.58
CA GLU A 76 8.78 -4.45 3.94
C GLU A 76 9.64 -3.20 3.98
N ASN A 77 10.46 -2.98 2.96
CA ASN A 77 11.23 -1.75 2.87
C ASN A 77 10.33 -0.52 2.76
N ILE A 78 9.33 -0.60 1.89
CA ILE A 78 8.37 0.49 1.72
C ILE A 78 7.59 0.70 3.03
N TRP A 79 7.17 -0.38 3.66
CA TRP A 79 6.41 -0.32 4.91
C TRP A 79 7.21 0.38 6.01
N SER A 80 8.48 0.00 6.15
CA SER A 80 9.34 0.61 7.17
C SER A 80 9.55 2.09 6.93
N MET A 81 9.82 2.46 5.68
CA MET A 81 10.03 3.86 5.34
C MET A 81 8.77 4.68 5.57
N ALA A 82 7.63 4.15 5.17
CA ALA A 82 6.36 4.84 5.34
C ALA A 82 6.03 5.01 6.81
N HIS A 83 6.33 4.00 7.61
CA HIS A 83 6.12 4.07 9.03
C HIS A 83 6.97 5.13 9.68
N GLU A 84 8.23 5.22 9.31
CA GLU A 84 9.11 6.23 9.84
C GLU A 84 8.62 7.63 9.53
N MET A 85 8.23 7.84 8.28
CA MET A 85 7.76 9.15 7.88
C MET A 85 6.46 9.52 8.56
N SER A 86 5.53 8.58 8.63
CA SER A 86 4.26 8.82 9.27
C SER A 86 4.43 9.03 10.77
N GLY A 87 5.27 8.22 11.38
CA GLY A 87 5.52 8.32 12.81
C GLY A 87 6.14 9.63 13.18
N GLY A 88 6.99 10.13 12.31
CA GLY A 88 7.61 11.42 12.58
C GLY A 88 6.62 12.56 12.48
N ILE A 89 5.55 12.38 11.75
CA ILE A 89 4.57 13.41 11.57
C ILE A 89 3.43 13.27 12.50
N MET A 90 2.86 12.13 12.54
CA MET A 90 1.68 11.98 13.20
C MET A 90 1.83 11.21 14.31
N GLY A 91 2.85 10.73 14.33
CA GLY A 91 2.98 9.94 15.39
C GLY A 91 2.02 10.38 16.17
N THR A 92 2.10 11.03 15.56
CA THR A 92 1.49 11.16 15.85
C THR A 92 0.51 11.19 15.76
N SER A 93 0.25 11.36 15.42
CA SER A 93 -0.68 11.34 15.34
C SER A 93 -1.25 10.79 15.88
N GLU A 94 -0.86 10.67 16.21
CA GLU A 94 -1.38 10.26 16.79
C GLU A 94 -1.34 10.74 17.66
N PHE A 95 -0.92 11.47 17.57
CA PHE A 95 -1.02 11.85 18.19
C PHE A 95 -1.34 12.70 18.41
N PHE A 96 -1.24 13.24 18.27
CA PHE A 96 -1.61 13.89 18.32
C PHE A 96 -2.33 14.00 18.70
N PHE A 97 -2.15 14.18 18.81
CA PHE A 97 -2.85 14.14 19.01
C PHE A 97 -3.31 14.08 19.45
#